data_d24d41809ecc11c0789443db90cc99e2
#
_entry.id   d24d41809ecc11c0789443db90cc99e2
#
_cell.length_a   1.000
_cell.length_b   1.000
_cell.length_c   1.000
_cell.angle_alpha   90.00
_cell.angle_beta   90.00
_cell.angle_gamma   90.00
#
_symmetry.space_group_name_H-M   'P 1'
#
loop_
_entity.id
_entity.type
_entity.pdbx_description
1 polymer ?
#
loop_
_entity_poly.entity_id
_entity_poly.type
_entity_poly.pdbx_seq_one_letter_code
_entity_poly.pdbx_strand_id
1 'polypeptide(L)'
;MRKKIACVTAAILSISLGVSGCGLIPFEQDIPFLSSRAENAETEKKTEQQTIDEQDADTEKSTEDTQQDDGLNEGEQTDNEDTEEADEKQENPMEQAALMAVQYDYDGAIELLKSQPDYESNTDMQSAVLDYENTKATCTEYPLEQITHVFFHTLIKDTARAFDGDSDSNGYNQYMTTIDEFNKIIQSMYDKGYVMVSPHDMAVINEDGTMSRGSIMLPPGKIPFVLSQDDVSYYHYMDGDGFASKLVVDSNGEVKNEYIEDDGSVSTGDYDMVPLIDTFVKEHPDFSYHGRKGILAMTGYDGVLGYRTDIAYKTGKKLQDDQKKFLEDHPDFNYKQEVKNAKKVAKAMKAEGWEFASHTWGHKDVAATSLDDLKRDDKKWKKYVAPILGETDMIIFAFGADIGSWEGYSTDNEKYEFYKSQGYRYFCNVDSSQYFVQITDDYFRQGRRNLDGYRMYYNPEMLSDLFDVSEVWDSSRPTPVPGM
;
A
#
# COMPACT_ATOMS: atom_id res chain seq x y z
N MET A 1 -27.42 64.64 40.85
CA MET A 1 -26.86 63.41 41.37
C MET A 1 -25.73 63.01 40.45
N ARG A 2 -24.51 63.22 40.92
CA ARG A 2 -23.28 63.00 40.14
C ARG A 2 -22.73 61.63 40.45
N LYS A 3 -22.54 60.79 39.45
CA LYS A 3 -21.79 59.54 39.58
C LYS A 3 -20.37 59.76 39.12
N LYS A 4 -19.43 59.42 39.99
CA LYS A 4 -17.99 59.50 39.79
C LYS A 4 -17.55 58.36 38.91
N ILE A 5 -16.74 58.68 37.88
CA ILE A 5 -16.01 57.76 37.07
C ILE A 5 -14.66 57.53 37.72
N ALA A 6 -14.30 56.28 38.01
CA ALA A 6 -12.95 55.94 38.51
C ALA A 6 -12.15 55.38 37.31
N CYS A 7 -11.05 56.10 36.98
CA CYS A 7 -10.01 55.59 36.09
C CYS A 7 -9.20 54.50 36.78
N VAL A 8 -9.09 53.34 36.18
CA VAL A 8 -8.13 52.31 36.54
C VAL A 8 -7.04 52.28 35.47
N THR A 9 -5.86 52.68 35.88
CA THR A 9 -4.62 52.65 35.08
C THR A 9 -4.15 51.20 35.02
N ALA A 10 -4.16 50.56 33.82
CA ALA A 10 -3.56 49.27 33.60
C ALA A 10 -2.06 49.41 33.32
N ALA A 11 -1.25 48.87 34.20
CA ALA A 11 0.19 48.72 33.98
C ALA A 11 0.44 47.63 32.97
N ILE A 12 1.12 47.96 31.87
CA ILE A 12 1.58 47.01 30.85
C ILE A 12 2.81 46.30 31.41
N LEU A 13 2.66 45.06 31.80
CA LEU A 13 3.77 44.16 32.12
C LEU A 13 4.17 43.42 30.84
N SER A 14 5.30 43.80 30.26
CA SER A 14 5.91 43.09 29.12
C SER A 14 6.46 41.77 29.61
N ILE A 15 5.75 40.69 29.36
CA ILE A 15 6.27 39.32 29.47
C ILE A 15 6.83 38.94 28.12
N SER A 16 8.15 38.87 28.02
CA SER A 16 8.86 38.23 26.93
C SER A 16 8.59 36.73 27.02
N LEU A 17 7.64 36.22 26.22
CA LEU A 17 7.48 34.80 25.96
C LEU A 17 8.68 34.36 25.12
N GLY A 18 9.61 33.66 25.76
CA GLY A 18 10.58 32.85 25.06
C GLY A 18 9.83 31.81 24.25
N VAL A 19 10.03 31.82 22.96
CA VAL A 19 9.63 30.76 22.05
C VAL A 19 10.46 29.55 22.44
N SER A 20 9.90 28.68 23.30
CA SER A 20 10.39 27.33 23.45
C SER A 20 10.01 26.62 22.14
N GLY A 21 11.02 26.37 21.32
CA GLY A 21 10.86 25.52 20.16
C GLY A 21 10.24 24.20 20.60
N CYS A 22 9.13 23.84 20.01
CA CYS A 22 8.70 22.46 19.96
C CYS A 22 9.84 21.70 19.31
N GLY A 23 10.63 21.01 20.12
CA GLY A 23 11.56 20.04 19.62
C GLY A 23 10.72 18.98 18.89
N LEU A 24 10.89 18.92 17.59
CA LEU A 24 10.54 17.74 16.80
C LEU A 24 11.29 16.60 17.48
N ILE A 25 10.55 15.69 18.09
CA ILE A 25 11.10 14.40 18.50
C ILE A 25 11.42 13.71 17.18
N PRO A 26 12.69 13.39 16.87
CA PRO A 26 12.99 12.58 15.71
C PRO A 26 12.23 11.27 15.92
N PHE A 27 11.46 10.86 14.94
CA PHE A 27 10.84 9.55 14.90
C PHE A 27 11.94 8.55 14.49
N GLU A 28 12.90 8.38 15.39
CA GLU A 28 13.93 7.38 15.34
C GLU A 28 13.41 6.26 16.23
N GLN A 29 12.58 5.40 15.66
CA GLN A 29 12.16 4.22 16.39
C GLN A 29 12.13 3.04 15.45
N ASP A 30 13.15 2.21 15.62
CA ASP A 30 13.14 0.82 15.23
C ASP A 30 11.81 0.20 15.66
N ILE A 31 11.12 -0.44 14.73
CA ILE A 31 9.97 -1.28 15.02
C ILE A 31 10.57 -2.57 15.60
N PRO A 32 10.60 -2.78 16.95
CA PRO A 32 11.46 -3.79 17.55
C PRO A 32 11.10 -5.20 17.12
N PHE A 33 9.85 -5.43 16.79
CA PHE A 33 9.35 -6.74 16.41
C PHE A 33 9.77 -7.13 14.98
N LEU A 34 9.58 -6.24 14.01
CA LEU A 34 10.03 -6.47 12.64
C LEU A 34 11.55 -6.31 12.53
N SER A 35 12.17 -5.40 13.33
CA SER A 35 13.61 -5.21 13.35
C SER A 35 14.36 -6.35 14.05
N SER A 36 13.87 -6.92 15.14
CA SER A 36 14.58 -7.99 15.84
C SER A 36 14.74 -9.27 14.99
N ARG A 37 13.76 -9.59 14.15
CA ARG A 37 13.90 -10.69 13.17
C ARG A 37 14.69 -10.29 11.93
N ALA A 38 14.52 -9.06 11.45
CA ALA A 38 15.36 -8.52 10.39
C ALA A 38 16.82 -8.33 10.84
N GLU A 39 17.07 -7.86 12.06
CA GLU A 39 18.43 -7.72 12.62
C GLU A 39 19.11 -9.07 12.89
N ASN A 40 18.40 -10.08 13.38
CA ASN A 40 18.96 -11.41 13.50
C ASN A 40 19.29 -12.00 12.12
N ALA A 41 18.42 -11.82 11.14
CA ALA A 41 18.68 -12.15 9.75
C ALA A 41 19.80 -11.30 9.13
N GLU A 42 19.97 -10.04 9.53
CA GLU A 42 21.06 -9.17 9.08
C GLU A 42 22.38 -9.44 9.78
N THR A 43 22.37 -9.83 11.05
CA THR A 43 23.61 -10.16 11.77
C THR A 43 24.19 -11.47 11.26
N GLU A 44 23.36 -12.48 11.00
CA GLU A 44 23.77 -13.70 10.31
C GLU A 44 24.17 -13.44 8.85
N LYS A 45 23.42 -12.58 8.14
CA LYS A 45 23.74 -12.15 6.77
C LYS A 45 25.02 -11.31 6.67
N LYS A 46 25.35 -10.46 7.66
CA LYS A 46 26.62 -9.70 7.65
C LYS A 46 27.83 -10.61 7.80
N THR A 47 27.72 -11.68 8.58
CA THR A 47 28.79 -12.69 8.73
C THR A 47 28.92 -13.53 7.45
N GLU A 48 27.81 -13.93 6.84
CA GLU A 48 27.79 -14.66 5.57
C GLU A 48 28.13 -13.78 4.35
N GLN A 49 27.71 -12.49 4.36
CA GLN A 49 27.97 -11.56 3.26
C GLN A 49 29.46 -11.20 3.17
N GLN A 50 30.18 -11.06 4.30
CA GLN A 50 31.63 -10.89 4.27
C GLN A 50 32.35 -12.11 3.68
N THR A 51 31.83 -13.32 3.92
CA THR A 51 32.39 -14.56 3.37
C THR A 51 32.08 -14.75 1.87
N ILE A 52 30.99 -14.15 1.38
CA ILE A 52 30.54 -14.26 -0.02
C ILE A 52 31.17 -13.17 -0.90
N ASP A 53 31.36 -11.95 -0.39
CA ASP A 53 32.05 -10.88 -1.11
C ASP A 53 33.55 -11.23 -1.35
N GLU A 54 34.16 -12.03 -0.44
CA GLU A 54 35.48 -12.60 -0.66
C GLU A 54 35.51 -13.76 -1.70
N GLN A 55 34.40 -14.51 -1.87
CA GLN A 55 34.29 -15.59 -2.87
C GLN A 55 33.89 -15.09 -4.27
N ASP A 56 33.05 -14.05 -4.36
CA ASP A 56 32.69 -13.44 -5.65
C ASP A 56 33.84 -12.61 -6.26
N ALA A 57 34.71 -12.05 -5.44
CA ALA A 57 35.90 -11.34 -5.90
C ALA A 57 36.99 -12.25 -6.51
N ASP A 58 37.05 -13.52 -6.09
CA ASP A 58 37.96 -14.51 -6.65
C ASP A 58 37.44 -15.16 -7.96
N THR A 59 36.12 -15.10 -8.21
CA THR A 59 35.51 -15.72 -9.41
C THR A 59 35.47 -14.76 -10.62
N GLU A 60 35.54 -13.44 -10.41
CA GLU A 60 35.58 -12.47 -11.51
C GLU A 60 36.97 -12.32 -12.15
N LYS A 61 38.02 -12.91 -11.57
CA LYS A 61 39.41 -12.82 -12.10
C LYS A 61 39.83 -13.95 -13.04
N SER A 62 38.98 -14.92 -13.34
CA SER A 62 39.42 -16.10 -14.11
C SER A 62 38.48 -16.54 -15.27
N THR A 63 37.74 -15.63 -15.90
CA THR A 63 37.03 -15.96 -17.14
C THR A 63 36.97 -14.78 -18.11
N GLU A 64 38.11 -14.44 -18.67
CA GLU A 64 38.22 -14.01 -20.06
C GLU A 64 38.61 -15.25 -20.86
N ASP A 65 37.70 -15.97 -21.43
CA ASP A 65 37.70 -16.44 -22.80
C ASP A 65 36.49 -17.33 -23.12
N THR A 66 36.04 -17.24 -24.40
CA THR A 66 35.05 -18.05 -25.11
C THR A 66 33.59 -17.77 -24.86
N GLN A 67 33.07 -16.86 -25.67
CA GLN A 67 31.69 -16.89 -26.16
C GLN A 67 31.43 -18.25 -26.85
N GLN A 68 30.50 -19.01 -26.35
CA GLN A 68 29.73 -19.97 -27.11
C GLN A 68 28.26 -19.74 -26.83
N ASP A 69 27.64 -19.17 -27.83
CA ASP A 69 26.22 -18.92 -27.99
C ASP A 69 25.51 -20.29 -28.10
N ASP A 70 25.02 -20.80 -26.98
CA ASP A 70 24.05 -21.90 -27.01
C ASP A 70 22.65 -21.33 -27.16
N GLY A 71 22.31 -21.04 -28.42
CA GLY A 71 20.95 -20.78 -28.85
C GLY A 71 20.01 -21.92 -28.47
N LEU A 72 19.31 -21.80 -27.39
CA LEU A 72 18.11 -22.59 -27.13
C LEU A 72 17.00 -22.07 -28.05
N ASN A 73 16.93 -22.71 -29.22
CA ASN A 73 15.79 -22.66 -30.11
C ASN A 73 14.65 -23.39 -29.41
N GLU A 74 13.90 -22.72 -28.55
CA GLU A 74 12.59 -23.20 -28.11
C GLU A 74 11.62 -22.97 -29.28
N GLY A 75 11.30 -24.04 -29.94
CA GLY A 75 10.21 -24.05 -30.90
C GLY A 75 8.94 -23.51 -30.26
N GLU A 76 8.37 -22.45 -30.86
CA GLU A 76 7.03 -21.98 -30.60
C GLU A 76 6.08 -23.19 -30.80
N GLN A 77 5.76 -23.87 -29.71
CA GLN A 77 4.53 -24.61 -29.63
C GLN A 77 3.46 -23.53 -29.33
N THR A 78 2.76 -23.16 -30.38
CA THR A 78 1.50 -22.45 -30.27
C THR A 78 0.56 -23.37 -29.50
N ASP A 79 0.50 -23.20 -28.20
CA ASP A 79 -0.64 -23.63 -27.42
C ASP A 79 -1.82 -22.81 -27.96
N ASN A 80 -2.72 -23.54 -28.68
CA ASN A 80 -4.04 -23.02 -28.91
C ASN A 80 -4.62 -22.69 -27.52
N GLU A 81 -4.64 -21.43 -27.15
CA GLU A 81 -5.58 -20.93 -26.17
C GLU A 81 -6.96 -21.27 -26.75
N ASP A 82 -7.63 -22.24 -26.13
CA ASP A 82 -9.06 -22.33 -26.20
C ASP A 82 -9.61 -21.00 -25.73
N THR A 83 -9.83 -20.10 -26.67
CA THR A 83 -10.72 -18.97 -26.49
C THR A 83 -12.11 -19.57 -26.29
N GLU A 84 -12.44 -19.93 -25.04
CA GLU A 84 -13.81 -19.82 -24.60
C GLU A 84 -14.17 -18.34 -24.83
N GLU A 85 -14.92 -18.08 -25.92
CA GLU A 85 -15.69 -16.86 -26.06
C GLU A 85 -16.58 -16.80 -24.82
N ALA A 86 -16.10 -16.11 -23.76
CA ALA A 86 -16.96 -15.59 -22.74
C ALA A 86 -17.96 -14.71 -23.52
N ASP A 87 -19.24 -15.05 -23.48
CA ASP A 87 -20.32 -14.15 -23.86
C ASP A 87 -20.02 -12.83 -23.13
N GLU A 88 -19.42 -11.87 -23.84
CA GLU A 88 -19.32 -10.49 -23.38
C GLU A 88 -20.77 -10.05 -23.19
N LYS A 89 -21.24 -10.09 -21.94
CA LYS A 89 -22.44 -9.38 -21.54
C LYS A 89 -22.19 -7.94 -21.96
N GLN A 90 -22.86 -7.54 -23.04
CA GLN A 90 -22.81 -6.16 -23.52
C GLN A 90 -23.30 -5.31 -22.34
N GLU A 91 -22.36 -4.74 -21.59
CA GLU A 91 -22.68 -3.91 -20.44
C GLU A 91 -23.59 -2.80 -20.90
N ASN A 92 -24.67 -2.57 -20.17
CA ASN A 92 -25.63 -1.53 -20.47
C ASN A 92 -24.94 -0.15 -20.32
N PRO A 93 -24.81 0.66 -21.39
CA PRO A 93 -24.11 1.95 -21.31
C PRO A 93 -24.69 2.90 -20.23
N MET A 94 -25.97 2.78 -19.92
CA MET A 94 -26.59 3.56 -18.84
C MET A 94 -26.10 3.12 -17.45
N GLU A 95 -25.96 1.82 -17.23
CA GLU A 95 -25.45 1.29 -15.94
C GLU A 95 -23.97 1.62 -15.77
N GLN A 96 -23.18 1.49 -16.84
CA GLN A 96 -21.77 1.84 -16.84
C GLN A 96 -21.57 3.34 -16.59
N ALA A 97 -22.29 4.21 -17.27
CA ALA A 97 -22.22 5.65 -17.05
C ALA A 97 -22.69 6.04 -15.64
N ALA A 98 -23.71 5.35 -15.10
CA ALA A 98 -24.16 5.57 -13.73
C ALA A 98 -23.08 5.21 -12.70
N LEU A 99 -22.36 4.10 -12.91
CA LEU A 99 -21.22 3.71 -12.07
C LEU A 99 -20.09 4.74 -12.14
N MET A 100 -19.70 5.18 -13.36
CA MET A 100 -18.68 6.20 -13.55
C MET A 100 -19.06 7.51 -12.84
N ALA A 101 -20.31 7.96 -12.98
CA ALA A 101 -20.79 9.19 -12.36
C ALA A 101 -20.83 9.09 -10.82
N VAL A 102 -21.21 7.94 -10.26
CA VAL A 102 -21.20 7.72 -8.81
C VAL A 102 -19.78 7.69 -8.26
N GLN A 103 -18.81 7.30 -9.07
CA GLN A 103 -17.37 7.34 -8.79
C GLN A 103 -16.71 8.66 -9.21
N TYR A 104 -17.51 9.71 -9.43
CA TYR A 104 -17.08 11.08 -9.76
C TYR A 104 -16.45 11.28 -11.15
N ASP A 105 -16.43 10.27 -11.99
CA ASP A 105 -16.01 10.38 -13.40
C ASP A 105 -17.18 10.87 -14.28
N TYR A 106 -17.60 12.11 -14.02
CA TYR A 106 -18.70 12.73 -14.77
C TYR A 106 -18.36 12.94 -16.24
N ASP A 107 -17.10 13.25 -16.54
CA ASP A 107 -16.67 13.46 -17.92
C ASP A 107 -16.72 12.17 -18.74
N GLY A 108 -16.19 11.09 -18.20
CA GLY A 108 -16.26 9.78 -18.82
C GLY A 108 -17.70 9.29 -19.00
N ALA A 109 -18.55 9.46 -17.97
CA ALA A 109 -19.97 9.10 -18.03
C ALA A 109 -20.73 9.87 -19.13
N ILE A 110 -20.50 11.19 -19.23
CA ILE A 110 -21.11 12.06 -20.25
C ILE A 110 -20.62 11.66 -21.65
N GLU A 111 -19.32 11.44 -21.82
CA GLU A 111 -18.74 11.03 -23.11
C GLU A 111 -19.26 9.68 -23.54
N LEU A 112 -19.33 8.70 -22.62
CA LEU A 112 -19.87 7.37 -22.89
C LEU A 112 -21.30 7.44 -23.43
N LEU A 113 -22.20 8.18 -22.77
CA LEU A 113 -23.59 8.29 -23.20
C LEU A 113 -23.72 9.07 -24.51
N LYS A 114 -23.01 10.18 -24.69
CA LYS A 114 -23.02 10.98 -25.92
C LYS A 114 -22.44 10.22 -27.12
N SER A 115 -21.60 9.20 -26.90
CA SER A 115 -21.05 8.37 -27.97
C SER A 115 -22.02 7.32 -28.49
N GLN A 116 -23.15 7.08 -27.81
CA GLN A 116 -24.10 6.03 -28.19
C GLN A 116 -24.85 6.46 -29.49
N PRO A 117 -25.07 5.53 -30.44
CA PRO A 117 -25.70 5.86 -31.74
C PRO A 117 -27.12 6.41 -31.63
N ASP A 118 -27.83 6.03 -30.58
CA ASP A 118 -29.21 6.42 -30.31
C ASP A 118 -29.36 7.62 -29.35
N TYR A 119 -28.26 8.25 -28.90
CA TYR A 119 -28.25 9.33 -27.92
C TYR A 119 -29.21 10.46 -28.29
N GLU A 120 -29.23 10.90 -29.56
CA GLU A 120 -30.06 12.03 -30.01
C GLU A 120 -31.56 11.73 -29.92
N SER A 121 -31.96 10.47 -29.86
CA SER A 121 -33.37 10.05 -29.75
C SER A 121 -33.71 9.46 -28.38
N ASN A 122 -32.73 9.28 -27.51
CA ASN A 122 -32.85 8.63 -26.21
C ASN A 122 -32.95 9.68 -25.09
N THR A 123 -34.17 9.96 -24.67
CA THR A 123 -34.47 10.96 -23.64
C THR A 123 -33.86 10.59 -22.25
N ASP A 124 -33.72 9.32 -21.95
CA ASP A 124 -33.16 8.88 -20.68
C ASP A 124 -31.64 9.16 -20.61
N MET A 125 -30.91 8.89 -21.70
CA MET A 125 -29.50 9.25 -21.81
C MET A 125 -29.28 10.76 -21.74
N GLN A 126 -30.11 11.54 -22.44
CA GLN A 126 -30.02 12.98 -22.39
C GLN A 126 -30.32 13.57 -21.01
N SER A 127 -31.29 12.98 -20.28
CA SER A 127 -31.59 13.36 -18.90
C SER A 127 -30.43 13.03 -17.97
N ALA A 128 -29.83 11.84 -18.07
CA ALA A 128 -28.69 11.44 -17.27
C ALA A 128 -27.48 12.36 -17.51
N VAL A 129 -27.18 12.70 -18.78
CA VAL A 129 -26.11 13.64 -19.13
C VAL A 129 -26.35 15.02 -18.47
N LEU A 130 -27.57 15.54 -18.52
CA LEU A 130 -27.89 16.81 -17.87
C LEU A 130 -27.71 16.76 -16.37
N ASP A 131 -28.10 15.66 -15.72
CA ASP A 131 -27.93 15.45 -14.27
C ASP A 131 -26.44 15.37 -13.91
N TYR A 132 -25.62 14.68 -14.72
CA TYR A 132 -24.16 14.61 -14.50
C TYR A 132 -23.49 15.97 -14.72
N GLU A 133 -23.87 16.73 -15.76
CA GLU A 133 -23.37 18.10 -16.00
C GLU A 133 -23.72 19.02 -14.81
N ASN A 134 -24.96 18.93 -14.29
CA ASN A 134 -25.39 19.70 -13.13
C ASN A 134 -24.62 19.32 -11.86
N THR A 135 -24.43 18.04 -11.61
CA THR A 135 -23.68 17.56 -10.43
C THR A 135 -22.21 17.95 -10.52
N LYS A 136 -21.58 17.75 -11.69
CA LYS A 136 -20.20 18.18 -11.96
C LYS A 136 -20.01 19.67 -11.70
N ALA A 137 -20.99 20.51 -12.05
CA ALA A 137 -20.93 21.96 -11.83
C ALA A 137 -20.91 22.35 -10.34
N THR A 138 -21.27 21.44 -9.43
CA THR A 138 -21.16 21.67 -7.98
C THR A 138 -19.80 21.26 -7.40
N CYS A 139 -19.01 20.49 -8.14
CA CYS A 139 -17.72 20.02 -7.71
C CYS A 139 -16.71 21.15 -7.60
N THR A 140 -15.85 21.07 -6.62
CA THR A 140 -14.73 22.00 -6.41
C THR A 140 -13.43 21.25 -6.30
N GLU A 141 -12.33 21.87 -6.71
CA GLU A 141 -11.01 21.29 -6.58
C GLU A 141 -10.61 21.18 -5.10
N TYR A 142 -10.21 19.97 -4.69
CA TYR A 142 -9.78 19.75 -3.31
C TYR A 142 -8.30 20.14 -3.14
N PRO A 143 -7.93 20.79 -2.02
CA PRO A 143 -6.53 21.15 -1.75
C PRO A 143 -5.68 19.90 -1.58
N LEU A 144 -4.79 19.61 -2.52
CA LEU A 144 -3.98 18.37 -2.52
C LEU A 144 -3.10 18.23 -1.27
N GLU A 145 -2.67 19.35 -0.68
CA GLU A 145 -1.88 19.37 0.57
C GLU A 145 -2.68 18.95 1.80
N GLN A 146 -3.99 18.82 1.70
CA GLN A 146 -4.90 18.39 2.77
C GLN A 146 -5.43 16.97 2.55
N ILE A 147 -4.75 16.16 1.74
CA ILE A 147 -5.07 14.77 1.52
C ILE A 147 -4.19 13.91 2.43
N THR A 148 -4.82 13.21 3.36
CA THR A 148 -4.13 12.26 4.25
C THR A 148 -3.88 10.94 3.54
N HIS A 149 -2.79 10.28 3.90
CA HIS A 149 -2.50 8.90 3.48
C HIS A 149 -2.49 8.02 4.73
N VAL A 150 -3.36 7.03 4.78
CA VAL A 150 -3.45 6.08 5.88
C VAL A 150 -3.02 4.70 5.44
N PHE A 151 -2.44 3.93 6.38
CA PHE A 151 -2.02 2.58 6.05
C PHE A 151 -2.27 1.59 7.17
N PHE A 152 -2.39 0.33 6.76
CA PHE A 152 -2.50 -0.85 7.61
C PHE A 152 -1.39 -1.85 7.26
N HIS A 153 -1.14 -2.80 8.15
CA HIS A 153 -0.49 -4.06 7.83
C HIS A 153 -1.56 -5.15 7.59
N THR A 154 -1.14 -6.40 7.37
CA THR A 154 -2.05 -7.54 7.24
C THR A 154 -2.99 -7.62 8.44
N LEU A 155 -4.29 -7.83 8.19
CA LEU A 155 -5.32 -7.78 9.22
C LEU A 155 -5.42 -9.10 10.00
N ILE A 156 -5.71 -9.00 11.30
CA ILE A 156 -5.97 -10.13 12.17
C ILE A 156 -7.40 -10.63 11.96
N LYS A 157 -7.57 -11.85 11.44
CA LYS A 157 -8.87 -12.52 11.34
C LYS A 157 -9.26 -13.20 12.65
N ASP A 158 -8.31 -13.87 13.30
CA ASP A 158 -8.53 -14.63 14.54
C ASP A 158 -7.68 -14.06 15.66
N THR A 159 -8.32 -13.27 16.51
CA THR A 159 -7.66 -12.60 17.64
C THR A 159 -7.24 -13.58 18.74
N ALA A 160 -7.86 -14.77 18.85
CA ALA A 160 -7.48 -15.76 19.85
C ALA A 160 -6.14 -16.41 19.50
N ARG A 161 -5.83 -16.56 18.21
CA ARG A 161 -4.54 -17.04 17.74
C ARG A 161 -3.48 -15.93 17.76
N ALA A 162 -3.80 -14.72 17.27
CA ALA A 162 -2.86 -13.62 17.21
C ALA A 162 -2.43 -13.11 18.59
N PHE A 163 -3.28 -13.26 19.61
CA PHE A 163 -3.04 -12.79 20.96
C PHE A 163 -2.92 -13.93 21.96
N ASP A 164 -2.36 -15.06 21.58
CA ASP A 164 -2.23 -16.26 22.41
C ASP A 164 -1.11 -16.18 23.46
N GLY A 165 -0.28 -15.13 23.39
CA GLY A 165 0.78 -14.81 24.35
C GLY A 165 2.15 -15.39 23.99
N ASP A 166 2.33 -15.84 22.76
CA ASP A 166 3.64 -16.23 22.23
C ASP A 166 4.58 -15.03 21.99
N SER A 167 5.74 -15.25 21.36
CA SER A 167 6.73 -14.20 21.11
C SER A 167 6.24 -13.11 20.15
N ASP A 168 5.32 -13.43 19.24
CA ASP A 168 4.89 -12.56 18.14
C ASP A 168 3.63 -11.76 18.50
N SER A 169 2.84 -12.23 19.49
CA SER A 169 1.61 -11.59 19.98
C SER A 169 1.76 -10.12 20.34
N ASN A 170 2.89 -9.73 20.94
CA ASN A 170 3.15 -8.33 21.29
C ASN A 170 3.28 -7.43 20.05
N GLY A 171 3.99 -7.89 19.03
CA GLY A 171 4.14 -7.19 17.77
C GLY A 171 2.80 -7.07 17.02
N TYR A 172 2.02 -8.15 16.97
CA TYR A 172 0.69 -8.13 16.41
C TYR A 172 -0.21 -7.11 17.11
N ASN A 173 -0.16 -7.08 18.45
CA ASN A 173 -0.93 -6.10 19.23
C ASN A 173 -0.50 -4.64 18.98
N GLN A 174 0.77 -4.41 18.66
CA GLN A 174 1.28 -3.06 18.36
C GLN A 174 0.91 -2.62 16.93
N TYR A 175 1.22 -3.45 15.94
CA TYR A 175 1.31 -3.00 14.54
C TYR A 175 0.18 -3.50 13.65
N MET A 176 -0.61 -4.49 14.09
CA MET A 176 -1.70 -5.04 13.29
C MET A 176 -3.05 -4.52 13.77
N THR A 177 -4.02 -4.53 12.86
CA THR A 177 -5.41 -4.13 13.11
C THR A 177 -6.29 -5.36 12.95
N THR A 178 -7.31 -5.54 13.81
CA THR A 178 -8.27 -6.63 13.63
C THR A 178 -9.25 -6.32 12.51
N ILE A 179 -9.84 -7.35 11.89
CA ILE A 179 -10.87 -7.16 10.86
C ILE A 179 -12.07 -6.38 11.43
N ASP A 180 -12.43 -6.60 12.69
CA ASP A 180 -13.52 -5.86 13.35
C ASP A 180 -13.21 -4.36 13.46
N GLU A 181 -11.99 -4.02 13.90
CA GLU A 181 -11.52 -2.64 13.94
C GLU A 181 -11.48 -2.02 12.54
N PHE A 182 -10.91 -2.73 11.56
CA PHE A 182 -10.80 -2.27 10.18
C PHE A 182 -12.17 -1.92 9.59
N ASN A 183 -13.15 -2.82 9.71
CA ASN A 183 -14.49 -2.60 9.17
C ASN A 183 -15.16 -1.38 9.79
N LYS A 184 -15.02 -1.18 11.10
CA LYS A 184 -15.57 -0.02 11.81
C LYS A 184 -14.85 1.28 11.41
N ILE A 185 -13.52 1.23 11.22
CA ILE A 185 -12.72 2.37 10.75
C ILE A 185 -13.19 2.80 9.35
N ILE A 186 -13.28 1.86 8.41
CA ILE A 186 -13.69 2.16 7.03
C ILE A 186 -15.11 2.70 6.99
N GLN A 187 -16.05 2.10 7.75
CA GLN A 187 -17.41 2.61 7.86
C GLN A 187 -17.46 4.04 8.43
N SER A 188 -16.71 4.31 9.50
CA SER A 188 -16.64 5.65 10.10
C SER A 188 -16.06 6.69 9.13
N MET A 189 -15.04 6.33 8.36
CA MET A 189 -14.48 7.21 7.34
C MET A 189 -15.49 7.47 6.22
N TYR A 190 -16.19 6.44 5.75
CA TYR A 190 -17.25 6.59 4.76
C TYR A 190 -18.38 7.52 5.24
N ASP A 191 -18.85 7.33 6.46
CA ASP A 191 -19.91 8.16 7.08
C ASP A 191 -19.50 9.63 7.23
N LYS A 192 -18.20 9.90 7.39
CA LYS A 192 -17.61 11.26 7.39
C LYS A 192 -17.37 11.84 5.99
N GLY A 193 -17.66 11.08 4.93
CA GLY A 193 -17.54 11.53 3.54
C GLY A 193 -16.17 11.30 2.91
N TYR A 194 -15.32 10.46 3.50
CA TYR A 194 -14.02 10.13 2.87
C TYR A 194 -14.21 9.36 1.58
N VAL A 195 -13.30 9.59 0.61
CA VAL A 195 -13.29 8.99 -0.74
C VAL A 195 -11.86 8.59 -1.09
N MET A 196 -11.65 7.34 -1.48
CA MET A 196 -10.32 6.85 -1.87
C MET A 196 -9.85 7.47 -3.18
N VAL A 197 -8.62 7.97 -3.19
CA VAL A 197 -7.90 8.49 -4.36
C VAL A 197 -6.52 7.87 -4.45
N SER A 198 -5.86 8.01 -5.60
CA SER A 198 -4.46 7.59 -5.79
C SER A 198 -3.50 8.80 -5.71
N PRO A 199 -2.24 8.61 -5.32
CA PRO A 199 -1.18 9.59 -5.53
C PRO A 199 -1.05 10.02 -6.99
N HIS A 200 -1.39 9.15 -7.96
CA HIS A 200 -1.42 9.47 -9.39
C HIS A 200 -2.55 10.44 -9.79
N ASP A 201 -3.58 10.59 -8.95
CA ASP A 201 -4.58 11.64 -9.12
C ASP A 201 -4.11 12.99 -8.54
N MET A 202 -3.14 12.95 -7.60
CA MET A 202 -2.57 14.14 -6.95
C MET A 202 -1.41 14.76 -7.72
N ALA A 203 -0.65 13.96 -8.44
CA ALA A 203 0.46 14.39 -9.28
C ALA A 203 0.53 13.51 -10.53
N VAL A 204 0.98 14.05 -11.64
CA VAL A 204 1.02 13.37 -12.94
C VAL A 204 2.42 13.49 -13.54
N ILE A 205 2.95 12.40 -14.07
CA ILE A 205 4.20 12.40 -14.85
C ILE A 205 3.87 12.85 -16.27
N ASN A 206 4.50 13.93 -16.72
CA ASN A 206 4.34 14.47 -18.05
C ASN A 206 5.16 13.70 -19.08
N GLU A 207 4.89 13.87 -20.38
CA GLU A 207 5.62 13.21 -21.46
C GLU A 207 7.14 13.55 -21.49
N ASP A 208 7.52 14.71 -20.97
CA ASP A 208 8.92 15.14 -20.85
C ASP A 208 9.63 14.60 -19.58
N GLY A 209 8.92 13.79 -18.76
CA GLY A 209 9.40 13.21 -17.53
C GLY A 209 9.36 14.16 -16.32
N THR A 210 8.89 15.38 -16.48
CA THR A 210 8.57 16.28 -15.35
C THR A 210 7.27 15.87 -14.70
N MET A 211 7.01 16.39 -13.50
CA MET A 211 5.73 16.18 -12.82
C MET A 211 4.92 17.48 -12.75
N SER A 212 3.63 17.35 -12.83
CA SER A 212 2.67 18.43 -12.60
C SER A 212 1.66 18.03 -11.53
N ARG A 213 1.04 19.04 -10.92
CA ARG A 213 -0.06 18.81 -9.98
C ARG A 213 -1.25 18.21 -10.73
N GLY A 214 -1.85 17.21 -10.11
CA GLY A 214 -3.14 16.67 -10.51
C GLY A 214 -4.31 17.57 -10.08
N SER A 215 -5.52 17.11 -10.31
CA SER A 215 -6.74 17.83 -9.91
C SER A 215 -7.79 16.81 -9.47
N ILE A 216 -8.27 16.94 -8.23
CA ILE A 216 -9.32 16.09 -7.67
C ILE A 216 -10.55 16.94 -7.44
N MET A 217 -11.58 16.70 -8.27
CA MET A 217 -12.83 17.44 -8.27
C MET A 217 -13.90 16.65 -7.53
N LEU A 218 -14.38 17.15 -6.39
CA LEU A 218 -15.36 16.46 -5.56
C LEU A 218 -16.53 17.38 -5.20
N PRO A 219 -17.75 16.83 -5.04
CA PRO A 219 -18.88 17.59 -4.53
C PRO A 219 -18.64 18.00 -3.07
N PRO A 220 -19.31 19.06 -2.60
CA PRO A 220 -19.19 19.52 -1.21
C PRO A 220 -19.43 18.40 -0.19
N GLY A 221 -18.58 18.34 0.83
CA GLY A 221 -18.68 17.37 1.91
C GLY A 221 -17.92 16.07 1.69
N LYS A 222 -17.32 15.85 0.52
CA LYS A 222 -16.42 14.72 0.26
C LYS A 222 -14.97 15.10 0.56
N ILE A 223 -14.21 14.14 1.12
CA ILE A 223 -12.84 14.32 1.62
C ILE A 223 -11.95 13.22 0.99
N PRO A 224 -11.03 13.54 0.08
CA PRO A 224 -10.16 12.53 -0.50
C PRO A 224 -9.12 12.04 0.51
N PHE A 225 -8.78 10.74 0.44
CA PHE A 225 -7.69 10.14 1.17
C PHE A 225 -7.02 9.03 0.36
N VAL A 226 -5.76 8.74 0.67
CA VAL A 226 -5.02 7.62 0.08
C VAL A 226 -5.00 6.48 1.09
N LEU A 227 -5.19 5.24 0.60
CA LEU A 227 -5.14 4.01 1.38
C LEU A 227 -3.97 3.14 0.91
N SER A 228 -3.19 2.58 1.84
CA SER A 228 -2.19 1.55 1.51
C SER A 228 -2.15 0.43 2.54
N GLN A 229 -1.56 -0.70 2.14
CA GLN A 229 -1.27 -1.82 3.03
C GLN A 229 0.17 -2.27 2.80
N ASP A 230 0.90 -2.45 3.90
CA ASP A 230 2.28 -2.88 3.87
C ASP A 230 2.37 -4.40 4.07
N ASP A 231 3.42 -5.02 3.52
CA ASP A 231 3.85 -6.38 3.81
C ASP A 231 2.83 -7.50 3.47
N VAL A 232 2.09 -7.35 2.35
CA VAL A 232 1.11 -8.36 1.92
C VAL A 232 1.80 -9.58 1.29
N SER A 233 2.75 -10.12 2.01
CA SER A 233 3.50 -11.34 1.63
C SER A 233 3.04 -12.55 2.42
N TYR A 234 2.26 -12.34 3.52
CA TYR A 234 1.81 -13.40 4.43
C TYR A 234 3.00 -14.29 4.80
N TYR A 235 3.95 -13.71 5.53
CA TYR A 235 5.22 -14.32 5.88
C TYR A 235 5.05 -15.57 6.73
N HIS A 236 6.01 -16.50 6.70
CA HIS A 236 5.94 -17.75 7.47
C HIS A 236 5.82 -17.55 8.98
N TYR A 237 6.34 -16.45 9.54
CA TYR A 237 6.17 -16.19 10.95
C TYR A 237 4.71 -15.91 11.36
N MET A 238 3.83 -15.65 10.38
CA MET A 238 2.39 -15.44 10.60
C MET A 238 1.58 -16.74 10.43
N ASP A 239 2.22 -17.84 10.02
CA ASP A 239 1.55 -19.10 9.77
C ASP A 239 0.96 -19.67 11.09
N GLY A 240 -0.35 -19.78 11.17
CA GLY A 240 -1.07 -20.26 12.36
C GLY A 240 -1.55 -19.18 13.31
N ASP A 241 -1.11 -17.94 13.19
CA ASP A 241 -1.34 -16.85 14.13
C ASP A 241 -2.59 -16.00 13.80
N GLY A 242 -3.53 -16.58 13.09
CA GLY A 242 -4.82 -15.93 12.87
C GLY A 242 -4.89 -14.96 11.69
N PHE A 243 -3.95 -15.03 10.78
CA PHE A 243 -3.89 -14.26 9.53
C PHE A 243 -4.30 -15.08 8.32
N ALA A 244 -4.73 -14.43 7.24
CA ALA A 244 -4.88 -15.06 5.94
C ALA A 244 -3.53 -15.64 5.45
N SER A 245 -3.58 -16.67 4.62
CA SER A 245 -2.36 -17.31 4.09
C SER A 245 -1.95 -16.76 2.72
N LYS A 246 -2.89 -16.33 1.90
CA LYS A 246 -2.65 -15.73 0.58
C LYS A 246 -3.90 -15.13 -0.02
N LEU A 247 -3.72 -14.34 -1.08
CA LEU A 247 -4.77 -13.89 -1.98
C LEU A 247 -5.00 -14.91 -3.11
N VAL A 248 -6.25 -15.12 -3.49
CA VAL A 248 -6.64 -16.02 -4.58
C VAL A 248 -7.71 -15.38 -5.47
N VAL A 249 -7.85 -15.86 -6.69
CA VAL A 249 -9.00 -15.51 -7.53
C VAL A 249 -9.97 -16.69 -7.50
N ASP A 250 -11.16 -16.45 -6.98
CA ASP A 250 -12.20 -17.45 -6.81
C ASP A 250 -12.85 -17.87 -8.16
N SER A 251 -13.87 -18.72 -8.10
CA SER A 251 -14.60 -19.19 -9.28
C SER A 251 -15.44 -18.12 -9.98
N ASN A 252 -15.74 -17.00 -9.29
CA ASN A 252 -16.48 -15.87 -9.83
C ASN A 252 -15.55 -14.83 -10.47
N GLY A 253 -14.23 -15.02 -10.36
CA GLY A 253 -13.21 -14.06 -10.78
C GLY A 253 -12.88 -13.01 -9.73
N GLU A 254 -13.45 -13.09 -8.54
CA GLU A 254 -13.22 -12.14 -7.44
C GLU A 254 -11.94 -12.46 -6.67
N VAL A 255 -11.25 -11.41 -6.20
CA VAL A 255 -10.08 -11.59 -5.33
C VAL A 255 -10.55 -11.84 -3.91
N LYS A 256 -10.10 -12.95 -3.31
CA LYS A 256 -10.43 -13.40 -1.96
C LYS A 256 -9.16 -13.82 -1.23
N ASN A 257 -9.27 -14.15 0.06
CA ASN A 257 -8.19 -14.77 0.83
C ASN A 257 -8.45 -16.25 1.07
N GLU A 258 -7.38 -17.04 1.12
CA GLU A 258 -7.38 -18.34 1.80
C GLU A 258 -7.01 -18.17 3.27
N TYR A 259 -7.62 -18.98 4.12
CA TYR A 259 -7.32 -19.06 5.55
C TYR A 259 -7.30 -20.53 5.99
N ILE A 260 -6.32 -20.88 6.83
CA ILE A 260 -6.17 -22.24 7.37
C ILE A 260 -6.90 -22.32 8.71
N GLU A 261 -8.00 -23.08 8.75
CA GLU A 261 -8.83 -23.29 9.92
C GLU A 261 -8.13 -24.20 10.96
N ASP A 262 -8.73 -24.33 12.18
CA ASP A 262 -8.16 -25.14 13.27
C ASP A 262 -8.01 -26.62 12.93
N ASP A 263 -8.89 -27.15 12.11
CA ASP A 263 -8.86 -28.55 11.67
C ASP A 263 -7.94 -28.80 10.46
N GLY A 264 -7.24 -27.76 10.00
CA GLY A 264 -6.35 -27.79 8.84
C GLY A 264 -7.07 -27.67 7.50
N SER A 265 -8.39 -27.49 7.48
CA SER A 265 -9.15 -27.19 6.26
C SER A 265 -8.85 -25.75 5.80
N VAL A 266 -9.01 -25.51 4.49
CA VAL A 266 -8.83 -24.17 3.90
C VAL A 266 -10.18 -23.57 3.59
N SER A 267 -10.46 -22.41 4.16
CA SER A 267 -11.62 -21.59 3.80
C SER A 267 -11.21 -20.44 2.88
N THR A 268 -12.17 -19.94 2.10
CA THR A 268 -11.99 -18.78 1.21
C THR A 268 -12.99 -17.71 1.57
N GLY A 269 -12.53 -16.47 1.72
CA GLY A 269 -13.40 -15.36 2.13
C GLY A 269 -12.68 -14.03 2.18
N ASP A 270 -13.33 -13.05 2.79
CA ASP A 270 -12.83 -11.69 2.96
C ASP A 270 -12.10 -11.59 4.31
N TYR A 271 -10.80 -11.96 4.30
CA TYR A 271 -10.00 -12.11 5.52
C TYR A 271 -8.83 -11.13 5.62
N ASP A 272 -8.73 -10.16 4.68
CA ASP A 272 -7.76 -9.07 4.72
C ASP A 272 -8.26 -7.87 3.91
N MET A 273 -7.52 -6.77 3.92
CA MET A 273 -7.91 -5.48 3.38
C MET A 273 -8.44 -5.54 1.94
N VAL A 274 -7.77 -6.29 1.05
CA VAL A 274 -8.12 -6.30 -0.38
C VAL A 274 -9.57 -6.74 -0.60
N PRO A 275 -10.00 -7.97 -0.25
CA PRO A 275 -11.37 -8.38 -0.51
C PRO A 275 -12.41 -7.62 0.36
N LEU A 276 -12.02 -7.13 1.55
CA LEU A 276 -12.91 -6.31 2.37
C LEU A 276 -13.22 -4.97 1.69
N ILE A 277 -12.23 -4.29 1.14
CA ILE A 277 -12.43 -3.05 0.39
C ILE A 277 -13.17 -3.32 -0.93
N ASP A 278 -12.87 -4.43 -1.62
CA ASP A 278 -13.60 -4.80 -2.84
C ASP A 278 -15.09 -4.98 -2.58
N THR A 279 -15.43 -5.67 -1.49
CA THR A 279 -16.83 -5.84 -1.04
C THR A 279 -17.44 -4.50 -0.63
N PHE A 280 -16.73 -3.68 0.14
CA PHE A 280 -17.22 -2.39 0.59
C PHE A 280 -17.49 -1.42 -0.58
N VAL A 281 -16.60 -1.36 -1.56
CA VAL A 281 -16.78 -0.50 -2.77
C VAL A 281 -17.91 -0.99 -3.68
N LYS A 282 -18.18 -2.30 -3.73
CA LYS A 282 -19.37 -2.82 -4.43
C LYS A 282 -20.68 -2.32 -3.80
N GLU A 283 -20.72 -2.23 -2.48
CA GLU A 283 -21.87 -1.72 -1.73
C GLU A 283 -21.93 -0.19 -1.72
N HIS A 284 -20.76 0.48 -1.76
CA HIS A 284 -20.59 1.92 -1.66
C HIS A 284 -19.65 2.43 -2.76
N PRO A 285 -20.07 2.42 -4.04
CA PRO A 285 -19.19 2.80 -5.16
C PRO A 285 -18.71 4.24 -5.09
N ASP A 286 -19.43 5.13 -4.39
CA ASP A 286 -19.02 6.51 -4.12
C ASP A 286 -17.90 6.65 -3.06
N PHE A 287 -17.41 5.55 -2.50
CA PHE A 287 -16.20 5.53 -1.68
C PHE A 287 -14.90 5.53 -2.50
N SER A 288 -15.01 5.37 -3.81
CA SER A 288 -13.90 5.22 -4.75
C SER A 288 -13.93 6.32 -5.82
N TYR A 289 -12.88 7.11 -5.95
CA TYR A 289 -12.71 8.10 -6.99
C TYR A 289 -12.21 7.42 -8.28
N HIS A 290 -12.98 7.50 -9.36
CA HIS A 290 -12.66 6.87 -10.66
C HIS A 290 -12.28 5.38 -10.58
N GLY A 291 -12.88 4.64 -9.64
CA GLY A 291 -12.56 3.23 -9.44
C GLY A 291 -11.25 2.96 -8.68
N ARG A 292 -10.58 4.01 -8.16
CA ARG A 292 -9.34 3.84 -7.38
C ARG A 292 -9.60 3.06 -6.10
N LYS A 293 -8.66 2.18 -5.79
CA LYS A 293 -8.63 1.45 -4.52
C LYS A 293 -7.33 1.79 -3.76
N GLY A 294 -6.83 0.87 -2.97
CA GLY A 294 -5.60 1.07 -2.21
C GLY A 294 -4.34 0.67 -2.98
N ILE A 295 -3.22 0.85 -2.31
CA ILE A 295 -1.87 0.54 -2.79
C ILE A 295 -1.30 -0.57 -1.90
N LEU A 296 -0.76 -1.63 -2.49
CA LEU A 296 0.00 -2.64 -1.75
C LEU A 296 1.49 -2.37 -1.87
N ALA A 297 2.14 -2.13 -0.72
CA ALA A 297 3.59 -1.97 -0.64
C ALA A 297 4.24 -3.35 -0.47
N MET A 298 4.93 -3.81 -1.53
CA MET A 298 5.35 -5.20 -1.66
C MET A 298 6.85 -5.36 -1.49
N THR A 299 7.22 -6.27 -0.59
CA THR A 299 8.56 -6.83 -0.51
C THR A 299 8.72 -7.99 -1.50
N GLY A 300 9.90 -8.62 -1.53
CA GLY A 300 10.15 -9.75 -2.41
C GLY A 300 10.76 -10.95 -1.70
N TYR A 301 11.25 -10.77 -0.47
CA TYR A 301 11.67 -11.90 0.33
C TYR A 301 10.44 -12.69 0.79
N ASP A 302 10.58 -13.98 0.92
CA ASP A 302 9.51 -14.95 1.19
C ASP A 302 8.44 -15.05 0.09
N GLY A 303 8.31 -14.05 -0.75
CA GLY A 303 7.40 -14.05 -1.90
C GLY A 303 6.43 -12.86 -1.92
N VAL A 304 5.37 -12.96 -2.72
CA VAL A 304 4.37 -11.90 -2.90
C VAL A 304 2.95 -12.44 -2.81
N LEU A 305 2.03 -11.72 -2.19
CA LEU A 305 0.59 -12.02 -2.11
C LEU A 305 0.30 -13.40 -1.46
N GLY A 306 1.25 -13.93 -0.66
CA GLY A 306 1.19 -15.26 -0.03
C GLY A 306 1.74 -16.40 -0.89
N TYR A 307 2.19 -16.12 -2.11
CA TYR A 307 2.85 -17.10 -2.98
C TYR A 307 4.35 -17.10 -2.76
N ARG A 308 4.93 -18.27 -2.61
CA ARG A 308 6.37 -18.46 -2.28
C ARG A 308 7.25 -18.24 -3.53
N THR A 309 7.35 -16.98 -3.95
CA THR A 309 8.02 -16.55 -5.19
C THR A 309 9.43 -15.98 -4.97
N ASP A 310 9.96 -16.01 -3.73
CA ASP A 310 11.36 -15.67 -3.49
C ASP A 310 12.27 -16.61 -4.29
N ILE A 311 13.32 -16.06 -4.89
CA ILE A 311 14.29 -16.80 -5.68
C ILE A 311 15.01 -17.91 -4.87
N ALA A 312 15.04 -17.80 -3.54
CA ALA A 312 15.56 -18.84 -2.66
C ALA A 312 14.84 -20.17 -2.83
N TYR A 313 13.51 -20.18 -2.94
CA TYR A 313 12.71 -21.39 -3.20
C TYR A 313 13.05 -22.05 -4.54
N LYS A 314 13.31 -21.25 -5.59
CA LYS A 314 13.68 -21.77 -6.90
C LYS A 314 15.06 -22.40 -6.92
N THR A 315 16.03 -21.80 -6.22
CA THR A 315 17.44 -22.17 -6.31
C THR A 315 17.86 -23.15 -5.21
N GLY A 316 17.11 -23.25 -4.13
CA GLY A 316 17.50 -23.95 -2.91
C GLY A 316 18.66 -23.31 -2.16
N LYS A 317 19.04 -22.07 -2.53
CA LYS A 317 20.16 -21.35 -1.94
C LYS A 317 19.67 -20.26 -1.02
N LYS A 318 20.36 -20.09 0.13
CA LYS A 318 20.03 -19.04 1.13
C LYS A 318 18.59 -19.16 1.67
N LEU A 319 18.06 -20.36 1.71
CA LEU A 319 16.78 -20.63 2.36
C LEU A 319 16.92 -20.40 3.88
N GLN A 320 15.97 -19.68 4.45
CA GLN A 320 15.80 -19.56 5.90
C GLN A 320 15.24 -20.88 6.46
N ASP A 321 15.24 -21.07 7.77
CA ASP A 321 14.85 -22.34 8.35
C ASP A 321 13.36 -22.63 8.20
N ASP A 322 12.51 -21.61 8.29
CA ASP A 322 11.08 -21.66 7.97
C ASP A 322 10.82 -22.05 6.52
N GLN A 323 11.56 -21.45 5.57
CA GLN A 323 11.47 -21.77 4.15
C GLN A 323 11.92 -23.21 3.85
N LYS A 324 12.97 -23.70 4.52
CA LYS A 324 13.41 -25.11 4.42
C LYS A 324 12.32 -26.04 4.92
N LYS A 325 11.78 -25.71 6.12
CA LYS A 325 10.70 -26.49 6.71
C LYS A 325 9.48 -26.52 5.79
N PHE A 326 9.09 -25.39 5.21
CA PHE A 326 8.00 -25.32 4.25
C PHE A 326 8.22 -26.28 3.07
N LEU A 327 9.42 -26.29 2.47
CA LEU A 327 9.74 -27.20 1.36
C LEU A 327 9.76 -28.67 1.78
N GLU A 328 10.13 -29.01 3.01
CA GLU A 328 10.06 -30.36 3.57
C GLU A 328 8.60 -30.83 3.73
N ASP A 329 7.74 -29.92 4.22
CA ASP A 329 6.30 -30.19 4.41
C ASP A 329 5.51 -30.21 3.09
N HIS A 330 6.06 -29.60 2.01
CA HIS A 330 5.43 -29.49 0.68
C HIS A 330 6.32 -30.06 -0.43
N PRO A 331 6.52 -31.38 -0.49
CA PRO A 331 7.43 -32.01 -1.45
C PRO A 331 6.97 -31.87 -2.92
N ASP A 332 5.73 -31.50 -3.17
CA ASP A 332 5.13 -31.20 -4.46
C ASP A 332 5.19 -29.71 -4.85
N PHE A 333 5.89 -28.89 -4.05
CA PHE A 333 6.05 -27.46 -4.31
C PHE A 333 6.56 -27.18 -5.72
N ASN A 334 5.89 -26.23 -6.39
CA ASN A 334 6.24 -25.86 -7.75
C ASN A 334 6.38 -24.34 -7.91
N TYR A 335 7.60 -23.86 -7.86
CA TYR A 335 7.93 -22.42 -7.99
C TYR A 335 7.29 -21.75 -9.23
N LYS A 336 7.24 -22.43 -10.38
CA LYS A 336 6.64 -21.85 -11.60
C LYS A 336 5.14 -21.68 -11.46
N GLN A 337 4.49 -22.60 -10.74
CA GLN A 337 3.05 -22.51 -10.48
C GLN A 337 2.75 -21.37 -9.49
N GLU A 338 3.59 -21.20 -8.44
CA GLU A 338 3.49 -20.07 -7.52
C GLU A 338 3.56 -18.74 -8.27
N VAL A 339 4.56 -18.55 -9.12
CA VAL A 339 4.70 -17.35 -9.95
C VAL A 339 3.49 -17.13 -10.87
N LYS A 340 2.97 -18.22 -11.50
CA LYS A 340 1.79 -18.14 -12.37
C LYS A 340 0.55 -17.70 -11.60
N ASN A 341 0.33 -18.26 -10.41
CA ASN A 341 -0.82 -17.95 -9.58
C ASN A 341 -0.73 -16.50 -9.04
N ALA A 342 0.43 -16.07 -8.55
CA ALA A 342 0.66 -14.70 -8.11
C ALA A 342 0.37 -13.69 -9.24
N LYS A 343 0.81 -13.96 -10.47
CA LYS A 343 0.50 -13.13 -11.64
C LYS A 343 -1.00 -13.04 -11.93
N LYS A 344 -1.73 -14.15 -11.78
CA LYS A 344 -3.20 -14.18 -11.98
C LYS A 344 -3.88 -13.25 -10.99
N VAL A 345 -3.51 -13.32 -9.71
CA VAL A 345 -4.05 -12.45 -8.65
C VAL A 345 -3.69 -10.99 -8.90
N ALA A 346 -2.42 -10.68 -9.14
CA ALA A 346 -1.98 -9.32 -9.42
C ALA A 346 -2.69 -8.69 -10.63
N LYS A 347 -2.97 -9.50 -11.68
CA LYS A 347 -3.74 -9.04 -12.83
C LYS A 347 -5.19 -8.71 -12.47
N ALA A 348 -5.86 -9.57 -11.69
CA ALA A 348 -7.22 -9.33 -11.23
C ALA A 348 -7.30 -8.07 -10.37
N MET A 349 -6.40 -7.92 -9.39
CA MET A 349 -6.35 -6.74 -8.53
C MET A 349 -6.18 -5.44 -9.32
N LYS A 350 -5.26 -5.41 -10.29
CA LYS A 350 -5.08 -4.21 -11.13
C LYS A 350 -6.32 -3.88 -11.97
N ALA A 351 -7.04 -4.88 -12.44
CA ALA A 351 -8.30 -4.67 -13.17
C ALA A 351 -9.40 -4.08 -12.27
N GLU A 352 -9.32 -4.32 -10.96
CA GLU A 352 -10.22 -3.79 -9.95
C GLU A 352 -9.82 -2.42 -9.38
N GLY A 353 -8.71 -1.81 -9.86
CA GLY A 353 -8.26 -0.48 -9.43
C GLY A 353 -7.20 -0.47 -8.32
N TRP A 354 -6.63 -1.64 -7.95
CA TRP A 354 -5.51 -1.73 -7.01
C TRP A 354 -4.19 -1.36 -7.65
N GLU A 355 -3.30 -0.74 -6.87
CA GLU A 355 -1.95 -0.35 -7.27
C GLU A 355 -0.91 -1.11 -6.44
N PHE A 356 0.32 -1.21 -6.99
CA PHE A 356 1.45 -1.82 -6.28
C PHE A 356 2.59 -0.82 -6.18
N ALA A 357 3.24 -0.80 -5.02
CA ALA A 357 4.44 -0.03 -4.77
C ALA A 357 5.60 -0.95 -4.35
N SER A 358 6.83 -0.51 -4.59
CA SER A 358 7.99 -1.16 -3.99
C SER A 358 8.06 -0.86 -2.49
N HIS A 359 8.26 -1.90 -1.67
CA HIS A 359 8.57 -1.78 -0.25
C HIS A 359 10.01 -2.22 0.03
N THR A 360 10.89 -2.08 -0.96
CA THR A 360 12.20 -2.71 -1.13
C THR A 360 12.08 -4.24 -1.21
N TRP A 361 13.06 -4.94 -1.82
CA TRP A 361 13.00 -6.40 -1.91
C TRP A 361 13.15 -7.06 -0.54
N GLY A 362 14.06 -6.57 0.29
CA GLY A 362 14.40 -7.15 1.57
C GLY A 362 13.95 -6.32 2.77
N HIS A 363 12.87 -5.54 2.63
CA HIS A 363 12.32 -4.71 3.71
C HIS A 363 13.42 -3.87 4.38
N LYS A 364 14.07 -2.98 3.60
CA LYS A 364 15.26 -2.23 4.03
C LYS A 364 14.90 -0.89 4.68
N ASP A 365 15.51 -0.62 5.82
CA ASP A 365 15.59 0.74 6.32
C ASP A 365 16.46 1.59 5.36
N VAL A 366 15.78 2.40 4.54
CA VAL A 366 16.46 3.19 3.51
C VAL A 366 17.31 4.31 4.09
N ALA A 367 17.06 4.75 5.32
CA ALA A 367 17.88 5.75 6.00
C ALA A 367 19.22 5.15 6.43
N ALA A 368 19.20 3.98 7.06
CA ALA A 368 20.37 3.30 7.62
C ALA A 368 21.17 2.50 6.58
N THR A 369 20.51 2.00 5.52
CA THR A 369 21.12 1.12 4.53
C THR A 369 22.03 1.89 3.56
N SER A 370 23.19 1.32 3.20
CA SER A 370 24.11 1.93 2.26
C SER A 370 23.51 2.03 0.85
N LEU A 371 23.93 3.03 0.07
CA LEU A 371 23.45 3.20 -1.31
C LEU A 371 23.72 1.97 -2.18
N ASP A 372 24.87 1.31 -2.00
CA ASP A 372 25.21 0.12 -2.78
C ASP A 372 24.34 -1.09 -2.40
N ASP A 373 23.96 -1.22 -1.14
CA ASP A 373 22.98 -2.23 -0.70
C ASP A 373 21.59 -1.95 -1.26
N LEU A 374 21.16 -0.69 -1.25
CA LEU A 374 19.89 -0.28 -1.85
C LEU A 374 19.85 -0.55 -3.36
N LYS A 375 20.96 -0.33 -4.07
CA LYS A 375 21.08 -0.67 -5.49
C LYS A 375 20.96 -2.17 -5.75
N ARG A 376 21.55 -3.00 -4.88
CA ARG A 376 21.42 -4.47 -4.96
C ARG A 376 20.00 -4.94 -4.65
N ASP A 377 19.37 -4.32 -3.69
CA ASP A 377 18.00 -4.61 -3.27
C ASP A 377 16.99 -4.26 -4.37
N ASP A 378 17.04 -3.04 -4.90
CA ASP A 378 16.18 -2.59 -6.00
C ASP A 378 16.33 -3.47 -7.26
N LYS A 379 17.56 -3.85 -7.60
CA LYS A 379 17.83 -4.79 -8.70
C LYS A 379 17.12 -6.14 -8.48
N LYS A 380 17.03 -6.64 -7.22
CA LYS A 380 16.31 -7.86 -6.92
C LYS A 380 14.80 -7.63 -7.05
N TRP A 381 14.28 -6.52 -6.54
CA TRP A 381 12.86 -6.19 -6.65
C TRP A 381 12.43 -6.16 -8.12
N LYS A 382 13.13 -5.41 -8.95
CA LYS A 382 12.89 -5.31 -10.39
C LYS A 382 13.03 -6.63 -11.14
N LYS A 383 13.91 -7.49 -10.69
CA LYS A 383 14.15 -8.78 -11.34
C LYS A 383 13.14 -9.86 -10.95
N TYR A 384 12.63 -9.85 -9.72
CA TYR A 384 11.88 -10.97 -9.18
C TYR A 384 10.45 -10.60 -8.76
N VAL A 385 10.17 -9.33 -8.44
CA VAL A 385 8.85 -8.85 -8.03
C VAL A 385 8.13 -8.17 -9.19
N ALA A 386 8.75 -7.19 -9.84
CA ALA A 386 8.15 -6.47 -10.97
C ALA A 386 7.62 -7.38 -12.09
N PRO A 387 8.26 -8.49 -12.48
CA PRO A 387 7.70 -9.39 -13.50
C PRO A 387 6.41 -10.12 -13.07
N ILE A 388 6.07 -10.07 -11.78
CA ILE A 388 4.83 -10.66 -11.23
C ILE A 388 3.75 -9.58 -11.09
N LEU A 389 4.10 -8.48 -10.44
CA LEU A 389 3.17 -7.41 -10.09
C LEU A 389 3.01 -6.33 -11.17
N GLY A 390 3.97 -6.19 -12.06
CA GLY A 390 4.14 -5.07 -12.99
C GLY A 390 5.19 -4.07 -12.50
N GLU A 391 5.65 -3.23 -13.40
CA GLU A 391 6.51 -2.11 -13.05
C GLU A 391 5.74 -1.08 -12.21
N THR A 392 6.45 -0.36 -11.35
CA THR A 392 5.90 0.73 -10.54
C THR A 392 6.86 1.90 -10.50
N ASP A 393 6.30 3.09 -10.43
CA ASP A 393 7.00 4.37 -10.22
C ASP A 393 6.88 4.86 -8.77
N MET A 394 6.26 4.03 -7.89
CA MET A 394 6.04 4.34 -6.49
C MET A 394 6.90 3.46 -5.57
N ILE A 395 7.52 4.10 -4.57
CA ILE A 395 8.18 3.41 -3.47
C ILE A 395 7.59 3.89 -2.14
N ILE A 396 7.20 2.94 -1.32
CA ILE A 396 6.75 3.12 0.05
C ILE A 396 7.87 2.58 0.94
N PHE A 397 8.46 3.44 1.75
CA PHE A 397 9.64 3.08 2.53
C PHE A 397 9.28 2.23 3.74
N ALA A 398 10.03 1.15 3.92
CA ALA A 398 9.93 0.27 5.08
C ALA A 398 10.35 0.98 6.39
N PHE A 399 9.86 0.52 7.52
CA PHE A 399 10.11 1.07 8.86
C PHE A 399 9.67 2.53 9.04
N GLY A 400 8.90 3.08 8.11
CA GLY A 400 8.59 4.51 8.12
C GLY A 400 9.79 5.41 7.83
N ALA A 401 10.93 4.82 7.47
CA ALA A 401 12.15 5.53 7.15
C ALA A 401 11.98 6.47 5.96
N ASP A 402 12.94 7.36 5.76
CA ASP A 402 13.00 8.27 4.63
C ASP A 402 14.44 8.41 4.14
N ILE A 403 14.61 8.73 2.88
CA ILE A 403 15.93 9.01 2.28
C ILE A 403 16.38 10.45 2.51
N GLY A 404 15.55 11.31 3.08
CA GLY A 404 15.83 12.71 3.38
C GLY A 404 15.22 13.16 4.70
N SER A 405 15.19 14.49 4.92
CA SER A 405 14.51 15.13 6.04
C SER A 405 13.12 15.64 5.60
N TRP A 406 12.44 16.40 6.49
CA TRP A 406 11.18 17.08 6.15
C TRP A 406 11.33 18.12 5.01
N GLU A 407 12.55 18.58 4.74
CA GLU A 407 12.85 19.41 3.58
C GLU A 407 12.71 18.61 2.27
N GLY A 408 12.59 19.30 1.15
CA GLY A 408 12.49 18.66 -0.14
C GLY A 408 13.76 17.88 -0.52
N TYR A 409 13.61 16.85 -1.33
CA TYR A 409 14.74 16.16 -1.91
C TYR A 409 15.49 17.05 -2.91
N SER A 410 16.80 16.92 -2.96
CA SER A 410 17.68 17.64 -3.88
C SER A 410 18.62 16.69 -4.59
N THR A 411 19.26 17.17 -5.66
CA THR A 411 20.28 16.42 -6.42
C THR A 411 21.54 16.07 -5.59
N ASP A 412 21.71 16.68 -4.43
CA ASP A 412 22.79 16.32 -3.50
C ASP A 412 22.49 15.04 -2.72
N ASN A 413 21.24 14.56 -2.74
CA ASN A 413 20.85 13.32 -2.12
C ASN A 413 21.07 12.14 -3.08
N GLU A 414 22.15 11.38 -2.86
CA GLU A 414 22.54 10.27 -3.74
C GLU A 414 21.48 9.13 -3.77
N LYS A 415 20.75 8.91 -2.67
CA LYS A 415 19.67 7.88 -2.62
C LYS A 415 18.47 8.33 -3.44
N TYR A 416 18.10 9.62 -3.35
CA TYR A 416 17.06 10.19 -4.18
C TYR A 416 17.40 10.10 -5.67
N GLU A 417 18.59 10.57 -6.06
CA GLU A 417 19.06 10.52 -7.45
C GLU A 417 19.09 9.07 -7.98
N PHE A 418 19.50 8.12 -7.13
CA PHE A 418 19.44 6.71 -7.48
C PHE A 418 18.00 6.26 -7.77
N TYR A 419 17.05 6.40 -6.82
CA TYR A 419 15.68 5.95 -7.02
C TYR A 419 15.00 6.65 -8.19
N LYS A 420 15.22 7.96 -8.34
CA LYS A 420 14.76 8.71 -9.51
C LYS A 420 15.29 8.11 -10.82
N SER A 421 16.58 7.76 -10.89
CA SER A 421 17.19 7.13 -12.07
C SER A 421 16.59 5.75 -12.36
N GLN A 422 16.03 5.10 -11.35
CA GLN A 422 15.33 3.84 -11.46
C GLN A 422 13.87 3.96 -11.90
N GLY A 423 13.35 5.17 -12.08
CA GLY A 423 11.99 5.44 -12.53
C GLY A 423 11.00 5.80 -11.43
N TYR A 424 11.41 5.77 -10.16
CA TYR A 424 10.54 6.18 -9.07
C TYR A 424 10.31 7.68 -9.08
N ARG A 425 9.05 8.07 -8.89
CA ARG A 425 8.58 9.46 -8.82
C ARG A 425 7.71 9.73 -7.61
N TYR A 426 7.08 8.69 -7.07
CA TYR A 426 6.21 8.77 -5.89
C TYR A 426 6.90 8.11 -4.71
N PHE A 427 7.10 8.91 -3.65
CA PHE A 427 7.85 8.51 -2.45
C PHE A 427 6.95 8.65 -1.22
N CYS A 428 6.76 7.58 -0.45
CA CYS A 428 5.94 7.61 0.75
C CYS A 428 6.73 7.09 1.95
N ASN A 429 6.79 7.91 3.00
CA ASN A 429 7.36 7.55 4.29
C ASN A 429 6.26 7.55 5.37
N VAL A 430 6.57 7.27 6.62
CA VAL A 430 5.66 7.48 7.73
C VAL A 430 5.92 8.87 8.34
N ASP A 431 4.85 9.62 8.54
CA ASP A 431 4.86 10.91 9.22
C ASP A 431 3.62 11.02 10.11
N SER A 432 3.79 11.48 11.33
CA SER A 432 2.69 11.59 12.29
C SER A 432 1.82 12.83 12.09
N SER A 433 2.16 13.71 11.14
CA SER A 433 1.34 14.85 10.76
C SER A 433 0.04 14.39 10.11
N GLN A 434 -1.04 15.13 10.34
CA GLN A 434 -2.31 14.88 9.66
C GLN A 434 -2.15 14.97 8.14
N TYR A 435 -1.35 15.92 7.67
CA TYR A 435 -1.06 16.16 6.27
C TYR A 435 0.43 16.42 6.07
N PHE A 436 1.04 15.67 5.18
CA PHE A 436 2.38 15.92 4.69
C PHE A 436 2.44 15.57 3.21
N VAL A 437 2.41 16.57 2.33
CA VAL A 437 2.42 16.40 0.87
C VAL A 437 3.41 17.39 0.26
N GLN A 438 4.29 16.90 -0.60
CA GLN A 438 5.19 17.70 -1.42
C GLN A 438 4.99 17.31 -2.88
N ILE A 439 4.63 18.27 -3.73
CA ILE A 439 4.49 18.09 -5.19
C ILE A 439 5.43 19.09 -5.84
N THR A 440 6.41 18.58 -6.53
CA THR A 440 7.41 19.37 -7.28
C THR A 440 7.30 19.06 -8.77
N ASP A 441 8.11 19.69 -9.60
CA ASP A 441 8.27 19.34 -11.00
C ASP A 441 9.06 18.04 -11.25
N ASP A 442 9.52 17.39 -10.19
CA ASP A 442 10.44 16.25 -10.24
C ASP A 442 9.95 15.01 -9.48
N TYR A 443 9.19 15.20 -8.40
CA TYR A 443 8.65 14.11 -7.58
C TYR A 443 7.38 14.51 -6.83
N PHE A 444 6.63 13.47 -6.47
CA PHE A 444 5.59 13.49 -5.43
C PHE A 444 6.14 12.83 -4.16
N ARG A 445 5.86 13.40 -2.98
CA ARG A 445 6.19 12.80 -1.70
C ARG A 445 5.04 12.98 -0.72
N GLN A 446 4.69 11.91 0.03
CA GLN A 446 3.60 11.95 1.00
C GLN A 446 3.97 11.17 2.26
N GLY A 447 3.73 11.78 3.43
CA GLY A 447 3.79 11.11 4.72
C GLY A 447 2.50 10.33 4.99
N ARG A 448 2.65 9.13 5.58
CA ARG A 448 1.55 8.22 5.88
C ARG A 448 1.31 8.14 7.38
N ARG A 449 0.07 7.90 7.77
CA ARG A 449 -0.39 7.72 9.15
C ARG A 449 -0.75 6.26 9.37
N ASN A 450 -0.12 5.61 10.35
CA ASN A 450 -0.43 4.24 10.72
C ASN A 450 -1.76 4.15 11.49
N LEU A 451 -2.59 3.18 11.09
CA LEU A 451 -3.81 2.80 11.79
C LEU A 451 -3.59 1.41 12.38
N ASP A 452 -3.15 1.36 13.63
CA ASP A 452 -2.74 0.14 14.32
C ASP A 452 -3.04 0.21 15.83
N GLY A 453 -2.84 -0.90 16.53
CA GLY A 453 -3.12 -0.99 17.96
C GLY A 453 -2.33 0.00 18.80
N TYR A 454 -1.06 0.24 18.45
CA TYR A 454 -0.23 1.21 19.16
C TYR A 454 -0.77 2.63 19.03
N ARG A 455 -1.07 3.05 17.79
CA ARG A 455 -1.56 4.41 17.52
C ARG A 455 -2.92 4.64 18.16
N MET A 456 -3.83 3.66 18.04
CA MET A 456 -5.16 3.73 18.66
C MET A 456 -5.08 3.81 20.20
N TYR A 457 -4.15 3.08 20.82
CA TYR A 457 -4.03 3.03 22.28
C TYR A 457 -3.34 4.27 22.88
N TYR A 458 -2.23 4.71 22.28
CA TYR A 458 -1.38 5.77 22.86
C TYR A 458 -1.65 7.18 22.32
N ASN A 459 -2.21 7.30 21.11
CA ASN A 459 -2.42 8.58 20.44
C ASN A 459 -3.80 8.69 19.75
N PRO A 460 -4.92 8.32 20.42
CA PRO A 460 -6.24 8.31 19.80
C PRO A 460 -6.66 9.68 19.25
N GLU A 461 -6.20 10.78 19.87
CA GLU A 461 -6.46 12.14 19.44
C GLU A 461 -5.93 12.45 18.03
N MET A 462 -4.88 11.75 17.60
CA MET A 462 -4.31 11.90 16.25
C MET A 462 -5.16 11.25 15.16
N LEU A 463 -6.18 10.47 15.53
CA LEU A 463 -7.06 9.74 14.62
C LEU A 463 -8.49 10.29 14.60
N SER A 464 -8.78 11.31 15.41
CA SER A 464 -10.14 11.82 15.67
C SER A 464 -10.82 12.43 14.43
N ASP A 465 -10.05 12.86 13.44
CA ASP A 465 -10.55 13.27 12.13
C ASP A 465 -11.10 12.08 11.34
N LEU A 466 -10.52 10.90 11.48
CA LEU A 466 -10.89 9.68 10.77
C LEU A 466 -12.02 8.91 11.48
N PHE A 467 -11.86 8.64 12.77
CA PHE A 467 -12.82 7.88 13.59
C PHE A 467 -12.65 8.17 15.08
N ASP A 468 -13.64 7.73 15.88
CA ASP A 468 -13.53 7.67 17.34
C ASP A 468 -12.97 6.30 17.74
N VAL A 469 -11.79 6.28 18.35
CA VAL A 469 -11.14 5.03 18.77
C VAL A 469 -12.02 4.23 19.73
N SER A 470 -12.80 4.89 20.59
CA SER A 470 -13.67 4.18 21.55
C SER A 470 -14.82 3.38 20.89
N GLU A 471 -15.18 3.72 19.66
CA GLU A 471 -16.22 3.05 18.88
C GLU A 471 -15.67 1.88 18.04
N VAL A 472 -14.40 1.97 17.63
CA VAL A 472 -13.77 0.99 16.75
C VAL A 472 -12.99 -0.07 17.49
N TRP A 473 -12.44 0.23 18.68
CA TRP A 473 -11.57 -0.63 19.46
C TRP A 473 -12.13 -2.03 19.64
N ASP A 474 -11.33 -3.05 19.33
CA ASP A 474 -11.68 -4.44 19.57
C ASP A 474 -11.38 -4.84 21.02
N SER A 475 -12.41 -5.23 21.77
CA SER A 475 -12.28 -5.63 23.19
C SER A 475 -11.48 -6.93 23.40
N SER A 476 -11.23 -7.71 22.37
CA SER A 476 -10.38 -8.90 22.42
C SER A 476 -8.89 -8.56 22.47
N ARG A 477 -8.52 -7.33 22.08
CA ARG A 477 -7.15 -6.84 22.09
C ARG A 477 -6.60 -6.75 23.52
N PRO A 478 -5.45 -7.39 23.84
CA PRO A 478 -4.83 -7.27 25.15
C PRO A 478 -4.43 -5.84 25.50
N THR A 479 -4.68 -5.44 26.74
CA THR A 479 -4.29 -4.13 27.26
C THR A 479 -3.49 -4.28 28.56
N PRO A 480 -2.44 -3.44 28.79
CA PRO A 480 -2.00 -2.36 27.89
C PRO A 480 -1.38 -2.89 26.61
N VAL A 481 -1.51 -2.16 25.51
CA VAL A 481 -0.72 -2.42 24.31
C VAL A 481 0.76 -2.22 24.66
N PRO A 482 1.68 -3.11 24.26
CA PRO A 482 3.09 -2.95 24.55
C PRO A 482 3.63 -1.59 24.07
N GLY A 483 4.48 -0.94 24.89
CA GLY A 483 5.17 0.29 24.49
C GLY A 483 6.29 0.01 23.48
N MET A 484 6.65 0.99 22.65
CA MET A 484 7.84 0.96 21.79
C MET A 484 9.10 1.13 22.59
#